data_6d5ad4f8b21c3969af8d5c73978adc98
#
_entry.id   6d5ad4f8b21c3969af8d5c73978adc98
#
_cell.length_a   1.000
_cell.length_b   1.000
_cell.length_c   1.000
_cell.angle_alpha   90.00
_cell.angle_beta   90.00
_cell.angle_gamma   90.00
#
_symmetry.space_group_name_H-M   'P 1'
#
loop_
_entity.id
_entity.type
_entity.pdbx_description
1 polymer ?
#
loop_
_entity_poly.entity_id
_entity_poly.type
_entity_poly.pdbx_seq_one_letter_code
_entity_poly.pdbx_strand_id
1 'polypeptide(L)'
;MVIDPTVSTSNAAVSDHVVRAMTTDGAFRIVAVIATQTADAAIAAQAQWGDAGVQLAELIVAAAIVRETTQPARRVQIIWKQRDNNTLIADALPDGSNRGIVSITPGNKTTLLQVNYTLPTGQLHQGIIALPDDLDTGTAIMQYMHQSEQSVTMVAVAAQRRDGSFARVGGYLIQVLPEATPEATAALVANLELLPTFDEILRSADHARDIIAAMFLGLAHEELAHSELRFGCTCSESRVIMGILTLDDDELQTVIQGDMLDVRCDACGTHYGIEPSAVRAMRDLRDRGAQPS
;
A
#
# COMPACT_ATOMS: atom_id res chain seq x y z
N MET A 1 43.40 9.40 33.36
CA MET A 1 42.72 8.51 32.39
C MET A 1 41.36 9.12 32.15
N VAL A 2 41.29 9.98 31.11
CA VAL A 2 40.11 10.78 30.78
C VAL A 2 39.26 9.92 29.87
N ILE A 3 38.02 9.64 30.29
CA ILE A 3 37.05 8.91 29.49
C ILE A 3 36.39 9.91 28.55
N ASP A 4 36.58 9.73 27.25
CA ASP A 4 35.98 10.51 26.17
C ASP A 4 34.48 10.13 26.01
N PRO A 5 33.49 11.05 26.17
CA PRO A 5 32.08 10.74 26.10
C PRO A 5 31.47 11.09 24.71
N THR A 6 32.10 10.66 23.61
CA THR A 6 31.55 10.88 22.27
C THR A 6 31.41 9.58 21.49
N VAL A 7 30.64 8.64 22.03
CA VAL A 7 29.98 7.63 21.19
C VAL A 7 28.53 8.10 20.95
N SER A 8 28.40 8.99 19.98
CA SER A 8 27.12 9.28 19.38
C SER A 8 26.65 8.00 18.65
N THR A 9 25.79 7.23 19.29
CA THR A 9 24.99 6.22 18.59
C THR A 9 24.06 6.98 17.64
N SER A 10 24.49 7.17 16.40
CA SER A 10 23.59 7.54 15.32
C SER A 10 22.60 6.41 15.17
N ASN A 11 21.42 6.59 15.75
CA ASN A 11 20.25 5.77 15.47
C ASN A 11 19.84 6.13 14.03
N ALA A 12 20.54 5.56 13.04
CA ALA A 12 20.14 5.65 11.66
C ALA A 12 18.77 4.98 11.59
N ALA A 13 17.71 5.78 11.40
CA ALA A 13 16.36 5.27 11.23
C ALA A 13 16.42 4.21 10.13
N VAL A 14 16.06 2.97 10.48
CA VAL A 14 16.04 1.87 9.51
C VAL A 14 15.11 2.27 8.38
N SER A 15 15.60 2.27 7.15
CA SER A 15 14.79 2.60 5.98
C SER A 15 13.67 1.58 5.81
N ASP A 16 12.50 2.04 5.39
CA ASP A 16 11.37 1.17 5.08
C ASP A 16 11.71 0.22 3.93
N HIS A 17 11.32 -1.03 4.06
CA HIS A 17 11.71 -2.06 3.11
C HIS A 17 10.80 -3.28 3.14
N VAL A 18 10.92 -4.08 2.08
CA VAL A 18 10.30 -5.39 1.93
C VAL A 18 11.38 -6.46 1.81
N VAL A 19 11.19 -7.58 2.49
CA VAL A 19 12.00 -8.79 2.29
C VAL A 19 11.09 -9.93 1.85
N ARG A 20 11.55 -10.69 0.87
CA ARG A 20 10.91 -11.92 0.40
C ARG A 20 11.81 -13.11 0.70
N ALA A 21 11.23 -14.15 1.26
CA ALA A 21 11.92 -15.39 1.51
C ALA A 21 11.03 -16.59 1.17
N MET A 22 11.64 -17.76 1.04
CA MET A 22 10.97 -19.01 0.79
C MET A 22 11.64 -20.11 1.61
N THR A 23 10.86 -21.08 2.09
CA THR A 23 11.41 -22.27 2.74
C THR A 23 12.19 -23.10 1.73
N THR A 24 13.27 -23.76 2.17
CA THR A 24 14.18 -24.51 1.29
C THR A 24 13.53 -25.73 0.63
N ASP A 25 12.42 -26.22 1.20
CA ASP A 25 11.58 -27.27 0.64
C ASP A 25 10.56 -26.76 -0.38
N GLY A 26 10.48 -25.43 -0.58
CA GLY A 26 9.53 -24.80 -1.49
C GLY A 26 8.08 -24.77 -0.99
N ALA A 27 7.80 -25.17 0.24
CA ALA A 27 6.44 -25.28 0.76
C ALA A 27 5.77 -23.90 1.03
N PHE A 28 6.56 -22.93 1.49
CA PHE A 28 6.03 -21.64 1.91
C PHE A 28 6.87 -20.48 1.38
N ARG A 29 6.18 -19.42 0.93
CA ARG A 29 6.78 -18.13 0.61
C ARG A 29 6.29 -17.09 1.60
N ILE A 30 7.18 -16.21 2.06
CA ILE A 30 6.84 -15.08 2.91
C ILE A 30 7.27 -13.77 2.27
N VAL A 31 6.43 -12.76 2.43
CA VAL A 31 6.73 -11.35 2.20
C VAL A 31 6.57 -10.65 3.55
N ALA A 32 7.59 -9.97 4.02
CA ALA A 32 7.54 -9.16 5.23
C ALA A 32 7.93 -7.72 4.94
N VAL A 33 7.28 -6.77 5.61
CA VAL A 33 7.36 -5.32 5.35
C VAL A 33 7.54 -4.55 6.64
N ILE A 34 8.46 -3.59 6.63
CA ILE A 34 8.53 -2.45 7.56
C ILE A 34 8.26 -1.20 6.74
N ALA A 35 7.26 -0.39 7.13
CA ALA A 35 6.78 0.77 6.37
C ALA A 35 6.44 1.97 7.28
N THR A 36 7.15 2.16 8.38
CA THR A 36 6.84 3.16 9.40
C THR A 36 6.95 4.58 8.85
N GLN A 37 8.04 4.91 8.15
CA GLN A 37 8.28 6.25 7.59
C GLN A 37 7.33 6.53 6.41
N THR A 38 7.08 5.51 5.58
CA THR A 38 6.16 5.57 4.45
C THR A 38 4.73 5.87 4.93
N ALA A 39 4.28 5.17 5.97
CA ALA A 39 2.97 5.38 6.57
C ALA A 39 2.86 6.77 7.21
N ASP A 40 3.85 7.18 8.03
CA ASP A 40 3.88 8.50 8.64
C ASP A 40 3.74 9.62 7.59
N ALA A 41 4.53 9.55 6.52
CA ALA A 41 4.49 10.54 5.45
C ALA A 41 3.15 10.56 4.71
N ALA A 42 2.56 9.38 4.45
CA ALA A 42 1.26 9.26 3.80
C ALA A 42 0.13 9.84 4.68
N ILE A 43 0.13 9.51 5.98
CA ILE A 43 -0.89 10.00 6.93
C ILE A 43 -0.74 11.50 7.18
N ALA A 44 0.49 12.00 7.27
CA ALA A 44 0.76 13.44 7.36
C ALA A 44 0.19 14.21 6.14
N ALA A 45 0.37 13.67 4.93
CA ALA A 45 -0.17 14.26 3.70
C ALA A 45 -1.72 14.30 3.68
N GLN A 46 -2.37 13.34 4.36
CA GLN A 46 -3.83 13.25 4.51
C GLN A 46 -4.35 14.03 5.72
N ALA A 47 -3.48 14.42 6.65
CA ALA A 47 -3.85 15.00 7.97
C ALA A 47 -4.86 14.12 8.75
N GLN A 48 -4.77 12.78 8.62
CA GLN A 48 -5.72 11.80 9.15
C GLN A 48 -5.09 10.92 10.22
N TRP A 49 -4.87 11.46 11.41
CA TRP A 49 -4.25 10.75 12.54
C TRP A 49 -5.22 9.91 13.39
N GLY A 50 -6.51 9.87 13.02
CA GLY A 50 -7.56 9.07 13.67
C GLY A 50 -7.51 7.58 13.28
N ASP A 51 -8.60 6.84 13.56
CA ASP A 51 -8.70 5.40 13.27
C ASP A 51 -8.63 5.12 11.77
N ALA A 52 -9.22 5.97 10.94
CA ALA A 52 -9.09 5.91 9.48
C ALA A 52 -7.62 6.01 9.03
N GLY A 53 -6.80 6.79 9.73
CA GLY A 53 -5.36 6.88 9.46
C GLY A 53 -4.61 5.60 9.82
N VAL A 54 -4.95 4.93 10.92
CA VAL A 54 -4.39 3.62 11.29
C VAL A 54 -4.73 2.59 10.22
N GLN A 55 -6.01 2.49 9.86
CA GLN A 55 -6.46 1.57 8.81
C GLN A 55 -5.81 1.87 7.45
N LEU A 56 -5.62 3.15 7.10
CA LEU A 56 -4.90 3.52 5.88
C LEU A 56 -3.43 3.11 5.93
N ALA A 57 -2.75 3.27 7.07
CA ALA A 57 -1.36 2.82 7.25
C ALA A 57 -1.24 1.30 7.06
N GLU A 58 -2.15 0.53 7.64
CA GLU A 58 -2.24 -0.92 7.44
C GLU A 58 -2.54 -1.29 5.97
N LEU A 59 -3.44 -0.55 5.32
CA LEU A 59 -3.79 -0.79 3.92
C LEU A 59 -2.61 -0.48 2.97
N ILE A 60 -1.76 0.51 3.29
CA ILE A 60 -0.52 0.80 2.55
C ILE A 60 0.45 -0.40 2.64
N VAL A 61 0.62 -0.97 3.84
CA VAL A 61 1.42 -2.20 4.03
C VAL A 61 0.82 -3.35 3.23
N ALA A 62 -0.50 -3.53 3.31
CA ALA A 62 -1.21 -4.58 2.57
C ALA A 62 -1.01 -4.44 1.05
N ALA A 63 -1.10 -3.21 0.51
CA ALA A 63 -0.86 -2.96 -0.92
C ALA A 63 0.59 -3.29 -1.33
N ALA A 64 1.59 -2.94 -0.50
CA ALA A 64 2.98 -3.29 -0.72
C ALA A 64 3.17 -4.82 -0.71
N ILE A 65 2.58 -5.51 0.26
CA ILE A 65 2.64 -6.98 0.38
C ILE A 65 2.00 -7.65 -0.85
N VAL A 66 0.77 -7.25 -1.21
CA VAL A 66 0.05 -7.82 -2.36
C VAL A 66 0.84 -7.57 -3.65
N ARG A 67 1.44 -6.39 -3.82
CA ARG A 67 2.31 -6.11 -4.99
C ARG A 67 3.48 -7.11 -5.09
N GLU A 68 4.11 -7.45 -3.98
CA GLU A 68 5.24 -8.38 -3.95
C GLU A 68 4.84 -9.84 -4.25
N THR A 69 3.54 -10.17 -4.21
CA THR A 69 3.06 -11.48 -4.67
C THR A 69 2.86 -11.54 -6.18
N THR A 70 2.92 -10.42 -6.88
CA THR A 70 2.68 -10.29 -8.32
C THR A 70 3.98 -10.10 -9.11
N GLN A 71 3.85 -9.91 -10.43
CA GLN A 71 4.99 -9.57 -11.28
C GLN A 71 5.56 -8.18 -10.91
N PRO A 72 6.89 -8.00 -10.89
CA PRO A 72 7.53 -6.78 -10.37
C PRO A 72 7.10 -5.46 -11.04
N ALA A 73 6.73 -5.51 -12.33
CA ALA A 73 6.34 -4.33 -13.10
C ALA A 73 4.88 -3.88 -12.90
N ARG A 74 4.11 -4.58 -12.05
CA ARG A 74 2.70 -4.24 -11.80
C ARG A 74 2.57 -3.18 -10.71
N ARG A 75 1.67 -2.21 -10.94
CA ARG A 75 1.11 -1.38 -9.89
C ARG A 75 -0.06 -2.14 -9.25
N VAL A 76 -0.15 -2.06 -7.93
CA VAL A 76 -1.31 -2.55 -7.18
C VAL A 76 -1.98 -1.38 -6.49
N GLN A 77 -3.29 -1.29 -6.64
CA GLN A 77 -4.14 -0.36 -5.90
C GLN A 77 -5.20 -1.15 -5.17
N ILE A 78 -5.32 -0.92 -3.88
CA ILE A 78 -6.39 -1.47 -3.05
C ILE A 78 -7.35 -0.33 -2.70
N ILE A 79 -8.64 -0.57 -2.92
CA ILE A 79 -9.74 0.34 -2.57
C ILE A 79 -10.65 -0.38 -1.60
N TRP A 80 -10.76 0.13 -0.38
CA TRP A 80 -11.64 -0.42 0.64
C TRP A 80 -12.78 0.55 0.92
N LYS A 81 -13.96 0.23 0.41
CA LYS A 81 -15.18 1.00 0.64
C LYS A 81 -15.89 0.41 1.85
N GLN A 82 -16.02 1.18 2.91
CA GLN A 82 -16.66 0.74 4.16
C GLN A 82 -18.09 1.28 4.25
N ARG A 83 -18.94 0.56 4.99
CA ARG A 83 -20.34 0.93 5.18
C ARG A 83 -20.51 2.27 5.93
N ASP A 84 -19.56 2.68 6.74
CA ASP A 84 -19.52 3.95 7.46
C ASP A 84 -19.21 5.15 6.55
N ASN A 85 -19.22 4.96 5.23
CA ASN A 85 -18.88 5.89 4.17
C ASN A 85 -17.39 6.22 4.03
N ASN A 86 -16.49 5.64 4.82
CA ASN A 86 -15.07 5.78 4.58
C ASN A 86 -14.66 4.97 3.33
N THR A 87 -13.83 5.56 2.52
CA THR A 87 -13.14 4.88 1.41
C THR A 87 -11.66 5.10 1.57
N LEU A 88 -10.94 4.00 1.81
CA LEU A 88 -9.50 3.98 1.91
C LEU A 88 -8.92 3.50 0.59
N ILE A 89 -7.91 4.18 0.09
CA ILE A 89 -7.22 3.81 -1.15
C ILE A 89 -5.73 3.76 -0.84
N ALA A 90 -5.09 2.63 -1.16
CA ALA A 90 -3.65 2.49 -1.08
C ALA A 90 -3.08 2.08 -2.44
N ASP A 91 -2.00 2.72 -2.85
CA ASP A 91 -1.26 2.43 -4.07
C ASP A 91 0.15 1.94 -3.73
N ALA A 92 0.59 0.85 -4.34
CA ALA A 92 1.97 0.37 -4.36
C ALA A 92 2.46 0.32 -5.80
N LEU A 93 3.54 1.06 -6.09
CA LEU A 93 4.09 1.22 -7.43
C LEU A 93 5.34 0.34 -7.62
N PRO A 94 5.70 0.01 -8.89
CA PRO A 94 6.85 -0.84 -9.19
C PRO A 94 8.20 -0.30 -8.69
N ASP A 95 8.32 1.03 -8.56
CA ASP A 95 9.54 1.71 -8.12
C ASP A 95 9.70 1.78 -6.59
N GLY A 96 8.83 1.08 -5.84
CA GLY A 96 8.81 1.07 -4.38
C GLY A 96 8.11 2.28 -3.75
N SER A 97 7.57 3.21 -4.53
CA SER A 97 6.77 4.30 -3.98
C SER A 97 5.35 3.82 -3.62
N ASN A 98 4.88 4.31 -2.47
CA ASN A 98 3.56 3.99 -1.91
C ASN A 98 2.87 5.28 -1.50
N ARG A 99 1.54 5.30 -1.57
CA ARG A 99 0.71 6.41 -1.13
C ARG A 99 -0.67 5.94 -0.71
N GLY A 100 -1.38 6.79 0.01
CA GLY A 100 -2.73 6.48 0.44
C GLY A 100 -3.63 7.69 0.41
N ILE A 101 -4.94 7.45 0.35
CA ILE A 101 -5.99 8.46 0.38
C ILE A 101 -7.10 7.98 1.32
N VAL A 102 -7.60 8.87 2.15
CA VAL A 102 -8.86 8.71 2.88
C VAL A 102 -9.88 9.64 2.24
N SER A 103 -11.00 9.09 1.81
CA SER A 103 -12.12 9.89 1.31
C SER A 103 -13.44 9.46 1.94
N ILE A 104 -14.38 10.38 1.99
CA ILE A 104 -15.75 10.10 2.42
C ILE A 104 -16.61 9.94 1.17
N THR A 105 -17.18 8.75 1.01
CA THR A 105 -18.07 8.43 -0.12
C THR A 105 -19.46 8.08 0.42
N PRO A 106 -20.37 9.06 0.53
CA PRO A 106 -21.70 8.81 1.07
C PRO A 106 -22.48 7.76 0.27
N GLY A 107 -23.27 6.95 0.99
CA GLY A 107 -24.17 6.01 0.37
C GLY A 107 -23.62 4.59 0.18
N ASN A 108 -22.48 4.26 0.74
CA ASN A 108 -21.99 2.88 0.78
C ASN A 108 -22.95 2.00 1.58
N LYS A 109 -23.58 1.03 0.92
CA LYS A 109 -24.52 0.09 1.55
C LYS A 109 -23.86 -1.24 1.94
N THR A 110 -22.68 -1.51 1.40
CA THR A 110 -21.97 -2.77 1.54
C THR A 110 -20.48 -2.48 1.63
N THR A 111 -19.80 -3.17 2.52
CA THR A 111 -18.33 -3.13 2.58
C THR A 111 -17.75 -3.92 1.43
N LEU A 112 -16.93 -3.27 0.60
CA LEU A 112 -16.30 -3.84 -0.59
C LEU A 112 -14.79 -3.65 -0.54
N LEU A 113 -14.06 -4.70 -0.85
CA LEU A 113 -12.62 -4.64 -1.13
C LEU A 113 -12.38 -4.88 -2.62
N GLN A 114 -11.73 -3.92 -3.24
CA GLN A 114 -11.37 -3.96 -4.66
C GLN A 114 -9.85 -3.88 -4.79
N VAL A 115 -9.27 -4.78 -5.57
CA VAL A 115 -7.85 -4.75 -5.89
C VAL A 115 -7.68 -4.62 -7.40
N ASN A 116 -6.92 -3.63 -7.80
CA ASN A 116 -6.62 -3.29 -9.18
C ASN A 116 -5.15 -3.57 -9.47
N TYR A 117 -4.87 -4.36 -10.49
CA TYR A 117 -3.54 -4.60 -11.04
C TYR A 117 -3.41 -3.87 -12.36
N THR A 118 -2.47 -2.92 -12.45
CA THR A 118 -2.19 -2.23 -13.71
C THR A 118 -0.89 -2.77 -14.30
N LEU A 119 -0.98 -3.30 -15.51
CA LEU A 119 0.17 -3.77 -16.28
C LEU A 119 0.95 -2.58 -16.86
N PRO A 120 2.24 -2.76 -17.22
CA PRO A 120 3.03 -1.73 -17.92
C PRO A 120 2.38 -1.24 -19.23
N THR A 121 1.57 -2.09 -19.86
CA THR A 121 0.79 -1.77 -21.06
C THR A 121 -0.41 -0.85 -20.79
N GLY A 122 -0.72 -0.55 -19.51
CA GLY A 122 -1.92 0.18 -19.09
C GLY A 122 -3.17 -0.71 -18.94
N GLN A 123 -3.10 -1.99 -19.26
CA GLN A 123 -4.22 -2.91 -19.06
C GLN A 123 -4.53 -3.07 -17.57
N LEU A 124 -5.79 -2.94 -17.21
CA LEU A 124 -6.31 -3.10 -15.85
C LEU A 124 -6.91 -4.49 -15.67
N HIS A 125 -6.48 -5.19 -14.61
CA HIS A 125 -7.15 -6.36 -14.08
C HIS A 125 -7.71 -6.02 -12.70
N GLN A 126 -8.96 -6.39 -12.44
CA GLN A 126 -9.69 -5.98 -11.25
C GLN A 126 -10.36 -7.18 -10.58
N GLY A 127 -10.16 -7.33 -9.28
CA GLY A 127 -10.94 -8.22 -8.42
C GLY A 127 -11.75 -7.40 -7.41
N ILE A 128 -13.00 -7.80 -7.17
CA ILE A 128 -13.87 -7.17 -6.18
C ILE A 128 -14.54 -8.27 -5.35
N ILE A 129 -14.49 -8.12 -4.04
CA ILE A 129 -15.22 -8.99 -3.11
C ILE A 129 -16.07 -8.14 -2.14
N ALA A 130 -17.22 -8.71 -1.72
CA ALA A 130 -17.98 -8.17 -0.60
C ALA A 130 -17.40 -8.72 0.71
N LEU A 131 -17.28 -7.86 1.71
CA LEU A 131 -16.77 -8.22 3.02
C LEU A 131 -17.83 -8.00 4.10
N PRO A 132 -17.78 -8.77 5.21
CA PRO A 132 -18.44 -8.37 6.45
C PRO A 132 -17.94 -6.99 6.90
N ASP A 133 -18.79 -6.29 7.65
CA ASP A 133 -18.36 -5.08 8.35
C ASP A 133 -17.40 -5.49 9.50
N ASP A 134 -16.58 -4.57 9.97
CA ASP A 134 -15.70 -4.72 11.15
C ASP A 134 -14.57 -5.78 11.03
N LEU A 135 -14.12 -6.09 9.81
CA LEU A 135 -12.91 -6.89 9.63
C LEU A 135 -11.66 -6.05 9.82
N ASP A 136 -10.62 -6.66 10.42
CA ASP A 136 -9.27 -6.12 10.36
C ASP A 136 -8.69 -6.24 8.94
N THR A 137 -7.67 -5.40 8.67
CA THR A 137 -7.06 -5.31 7.34
C THR A 137 -6.43 -6.63 6.88
N GLY A 138 -5.76 -7.36 7.79
CA GLY A 138 -5.14 -8.65 7.48
C GLY A 138 -6.16 -9.69 7.03
N THR A 139 -7.26 -9.83 7.79
CA THR A 139 -8.37 -10.73 7.48
C THR A 139 -9.06 -10.36 6.16
N ALA A 140 -9.25 -9.06 5.89
CA ALA A 140 -9.83 -8.60 4.63
C ALA A 140 -8.97 -9.01 3.42
N ILE A 141 -7.65 -8.86 3.52
CA ILE A 141 -6.70 -9.28 2.49
C ILE A 141 -6.67 -10.81 2.34
N MET A 142 -6.69 -11.57 3.44
CA MET A 142 -6.76 -13.05 3.36
C MET A 142 -8.02 -13.51 2.59
N GLN A 143 -9.18 -12.90 2.88
CA GLN A 143 -10.42 -13.23 2.16
C GLN A 143 -10.30 -12.90 0.67
N TYR A 144 -9.69 -11.76 0.31
CA TYR A 144 -9.45 -11.41 -1.09
C TYR A 144 -8.54 -12.42 -1.78
N MET A 145 -7.41 -12.75 -1.17
CA MET A 145 -6.44 -13.71 -1.70
C MET A 145 -7.07 -15.08 -1.92
N HIS A 146 -7.93 -15.52 -1.01
CA HIS A 146 -8.63 -16.79 -1.13
C HIS A 146 -9.71 -16.77 -2.22
N GLN A 147 -10.58 -15.74 -2.23
CA GLN A 147 -11.76 -15.71 -3.11
C GLN A 147 -11.42 -15.30 -4.54
N SER A 148 -10.52 -14.33 -4.71
CA SER A 148 -10.18 -13.75 -6.01
C SER A 148 -8.92 -14.35 -6.63
N GLU A 149 -7.87 -14.57 -5.82
CA GLU A 149 -6.58 -15.09 -6.30
C GLU A 149 -6.43 -16.60 -6.12
N GLN A 150 -7.43 -17.27 -5.48
CA GLN A 150 -7.42 -18.71 -5.20
C GLN A 150 -6.14 -19.16 -4.47
N SER A 151 -5.59 -18.30 -3.64
CA SER A 151 -4.34 -18.51 -2.91
C SER A 151 -4.61 -18.65 -1.42
N VAL A 152 -4.06 -19.71 -0.81
CA VAL A 152 -4.09 -19.91 0.64
C VAL A 152 -2.99 -19.09 1.26
N THR A 153 -3.38 -18.08 2.07
CA THR A 153 -2.45 -17.14 2.70
C THR A 153 -2.76 -16.91 4.16
N MET A 154 -1.74 -16.54 4.93
CA MET A 154 -1.84 -16.01 6.28
C MET A 154 -1.28 -14.59 6.25
N VAL A 155 -2.06 -13.62 6.67
CA VAL A 155 -1.71 -12.19 6.59
C VAL A 155 -1.93 -11.54 7.94
N ALA A 156 -0.95 -10.78 8.41
CA ALA A 156 -1.15 -9.82 9.46
C ALA A 156 -0.47 -8.49 9.09
N VAL A 157 -1.15 -7.40 9.42
CA VAL A 157 -0.66 -6.03 9.30
C VAL A 157 -0.98 -5.29 10.59
N ALA A 158 -0.13 -4.37 10.99
CA ALA A 158 -0.35 -3.55 12.18
C ALA A 158 0.29 -2.17 12.03
N ALA A 159 -0.36 -1.17 12.63
CA ALA A 159 0.11 0.20 12.71
C ALA A 159 0.03 0.69 14.15
N GLN A 160 1.16 0.70 14.84
CA GLN A 160 1.27 1.06 16.25
C GLN A 160 1.46 2.56 16.42
N ARG A 161 0.47 3.21 17.01
CA ARG A 161 0.50 4.66 17.25
C ARG A 161 1.53 5.07 18.28
N ARG A 162 2.09 6.25 18.05
CA ARG A 162 2.86 7.06 19.00
C ARG A 162 2.37 8.50 18.88
N ASP A 163 2.65 9.36 19.85
CA ASP A 163 2.23 10.75 19.86
C ASP A 163 2.55 11.47 18.54
N GLY A 164 1.51 11.74 17.73
CA GLY A 164 1.61 12.44 16.44
C GLY A 164 2.33 11.67 15.31
N SER A 165 2.62 10.36 15.50
CA SER A 165 3.29 9.51 14.52
C SER A 165 2.98 8.04 14.73
N PHE A 166 3.64 7.15 13.98
CA PHE A 166 3.66 5.72 14.26
C PHE A 166 4.98 5.30 14.94
N ALA A 167 4.88 4.43 15.95
CA ALA A 167 6.04 3.77 16.53
C ALA A 167 6.59 2.70 15.60
N ARG A 168 5.67 1.89 15.04
CA ARG A 168 5.95 0.82 14.07
C ARG A 168 4.75 0.64 13.15
N VAL A 169 5.03 0.42 11.87
CA VAL A 169 4.05 0.00 10.87
C VAL A 169 4.68 -1.11 10.05
N GLY A 170 3.99 -2.23 9.90
CA GLY A 170 4.51 -3.37 9.16
C GLY A 170 3.51 -4.50 9.02
N GLY A 171 3.95 -5.56 8.37
CA GLY A 171 3.11 -6.71 8.13
C GLY A 171 3.85 -7.85 7.45
N TYR A 172 3.14 -8.96 7.30
CA TYR A 172 3.60 -10.09 6.52
C TYR A 172 2.45 -10.79 5.79
N LEU A 173 2.81 -11.53 4.76
CA LEU A 173 1.98 -12.51 4.08
C LEU A 173 2.79 -13.79 3.90
N ILE A 174 2.28 -14.90 4.42
CA ILE A 174 2.78 -16.24 4.12
C ILE A 174 1.82 -16.85 3.10
N GLN A 175 2.36 -17.36 2.01
CA GLN A 175 1.62 -18.10 0.98
C GLN A 175 1.99 -19.58 1.05
N VAL A 176 0.97 -20.44 1.09
CA VAL A 176 1.13 -21.89 0.95
C VAL A 176 1.30 -22.18 -0.55
N LEU A 177 2.41 -22.84 -0.89
CA LEU A 177 2.75 -23.19 -2.27
C LEU A 177 2.30 -24.63 -2.59
N PRO A 178 2.21 -25.01 -3.88
CA PRO A 178 1.75 -26.34 -4.28
C PRO A 178 2.60 -27.50 -3.73
N GLU A 179 3.86 -27.24 -3.39
CA GLU A 179 4.79 -28.18 -2.79
C GLU A 179 4.51 -28.48 -1.32
N ALA A 180 3.68 -27.65 -0.65
CA ALA A 180 3.35 -27.82 0.76
C ALA A 180 2.51 -29.09 0.99
N THR A 181 2.96 -29.95 1.90
CA THR A 181 2.13 -31.07 2.36
C THR A 181 1.12 -30.61 3.41
N PRO A 182 0.01 -31.35 3.61
CA PRO A 182 -0.91 -31.04 4.70
C PRO A 182 -0.24 -31.04 6.06
N GLU A 183 0.72 -31.93 6.30
CA GLU A 183 1.47 -32.03 7.56
C GLU A 183 2.37 -30.83 7.78
N ALA A 184 3.07 -30.35 6.72
CA ALA A 184 3.90 -29.15 6.78
C ALA A 184 3.03 -27.92 7.07
N THR A 185 1.87 -27.82 6.41
CA THR A 185 0.91 -26.72 6.65
C THR A 185 0.37 -26.74 8.08
N ALA A 186 -0.01 -27.92 8.60
CA ALA A 186 -0.47 -28.05 9.98
C ALA A 186 0.63 -27.69 10.99
N ALA A 187 1.87 -28.09 10.72
CA ALA A 187 3.02 -27.74 11.57
C ALA A 187 3.30 -26.24 11.58
N LEU A 188 3.23 -25.57 10.40
CA LEU A 188 3.36 -24.11 10.34
C LEU A 188 2.26 -23.41 11.16
N VAL A 189 0.99 -23.80 10.98
CA VAL A 189 -0.13 -23.23 11.73
C VAL A 189 0.07 -23.41 13.24
N ALA A 190 0.43 -24.62 13.68
CA ALA A 190 0.70 -24.89 15.09
C ALA A 190 1.85 -24.04 15.65
N ASN A 191 2.91 -23.80 14.86
CA ASN A 191 3.99 -22.89 15.26
C ASN A 191 3.50 -21.45 15.38
N LEU A 192 2.71 -20.96 14.43
CA LEU A 192 2.17 -19.59 14.45
C LEU A 192 1.24 -19.36 15.65
N GLU A 193 0.45 -20.36 16.04
CA GLU A 193 -0.42 -20.29 17.24
C GLU A 193 0.35 -20.16 18.56
N LEU A 194 1.62 -20.56 18.59
CA LEU A 194 2.48 -20.45 19.78
C LEU A 194 3.24 -19.11 19.84
N LEU A 195 3.22 -18.34 18.76
CA LEU A 195 3.91 -17.05 18.74
C LEU A 195 3.17 -15.97 19.55
N PRO A 196 3.90 -14.97 20.04
CA PRO A 196 3.28 -13.74 20.51
C PRO A 196 2.38 -13.11 19.42
N THR A 197 1.51 -12.19 19.83
CA THR A 197 0.71 -11.43 18.85
C THR A 197 1.61 -10.72 17.83
N PHE A 198 1.09 -10.49 16.63
CA PHE A 198 1.88 -9.79 15.60
C PHE A 198 2.28 -8.38 16.06
N ASP A 199 1.44 -7.70 16.84
CA ASP A 199 1.78 -6.43 17.46
C ASP A 199 3.02 -6.49 18.36
N GLU A 200 3.17 -7.56 19.14
CA GLU A 200 4.33 -7.76 20.00
C GLU A 200 5.59 -8.06 19.18
N ILE A 201 5.47 -8.89 18.15
CA ILE A 201 6.57 -9.19 17.23
C ILE A 201 7.01 -7.92 16.50
N LEU A 202 6.08 -7.16 15.93
CA LEU A 202 6.38 -5.93 15.20
C LEU A 202 7.05 -4.88 16.09
N ARG A 203 6.66 -4.79 17.38
CA ARG A 203 7.28 -3.85 18.33
C ARG A 203 8.76 -4.09 18.52
N SER A 204 9.20 -5.34 18.48
CA SER A 204 10.60 -5.75 18.65
C SER A 204 11.38 -5.87 17.34
N ALA A 205 10.69 -5.83 16.18
CA ALA A 205 11.30 -5.99 14.89
C ALA A 205 11.93 -4.65 14.42
N ASP A 206 13.23 -4.62 14.22
CA ASP A 206 13.93 -3.49 13.59
C ASP A 206 14.03 -3.67 12.07
N HIS A 207 13.93 -4.90 11.58
CA HIS A 207 14.04 -5.24 10.18
C HIS A 207 12.97 -6.27 9.78
N ALA A 208 12.53 -6.27 8.51
CA ALA A 208 11.57 -7.27 8.01
C ALA A 208 12.08 -8.72 8.13
N ARG A 209 13.42 -8.93 8.17
CA ARG A 209 14.02 -10.22 8.47
C ARG A 209 13.68 -10.75 9.86
N ASP A 210 13.49 -9.87 10.83
CA ASP A 210 13.11 -10.27 12.20
C ASP A 210 11.70 -10.85 12.22
N ILE A 211 10.80 -10.28 11.41
CA ILE A 211 9.46 -10.82 11.19
C ILE A 211 9.55 -12.21 10.55
N ILE A 212 10.35 -12.36 9.49
CA ILE A 212 10.54 -13.65 8.81
C ILE A 212 11.11 -14.70 9.77
N ALA A 213 12.12 -14.34 10.55
CA ALA A 213 12.74 -15.24 11.52
C ALA A 213 11.74 -15.71 12.60
N ALA A 214 10.83 -14.82 13.02
CA ALA A 214 9.76 -15.20 13.95
C ALA A 214 8.74 -16.14 13.29
N MET A 215 8.23 -15.78 12.10
CA MET A 215 7.20 -16.56 11.39
C MET A 215 7.70 -17.94 10.95
N PHE A 216 8.96 -18.03 10.50
CA PHE A 216 9.58 -19.25 10.03
C PHE A 216 10.52 -19.89 11.09
N LEU A 217 10.19 -19.69 12.37
CA LEU A 217 10.95 -20.31 13.47
C LEU A 217 11.04 -21.84 13.28
N GLY A 218 12.27 -22.35 13.22
CA GLY A 218 12.54 -23.76 12.99
C GLY A 218 12.40 -24.24 11.54
N LEU A 219 12.04 -23.37 10.59
CA LEU A 219 11.99 -23.68 9.18
C LEU A 219 13.23 -23.13 8.46
N ALA A 220 13.96 -24.00 7.77
CA ALA A 220 15.05 -23.56 6.92
C ALA A 220 14.49 -22.74 5.73
N HIS A 221 15.03 -21.56 5.50
CA HIS A 221 14.56 -20.66 4.46
C HIS A 221 15.70 -19.83 3.86
N GLU A 222 15.46 -19.30 2.67
CA GLU A 222 16.39 -18.43 1.94
C GLU A 222 15.72 -17.11 1.60
N GLU A 223 16.48 -16.01 1.72
CA GLU A 223 16.05 -14.70 1.26
C GLU A 223 16.13 -14.66 -0.28
N LEU A 224 15.02 -14.33 -0.92
CA LEU A 224 14.92 -14.25 -2.38
C LEU A 224 15.21 -12.86 -2.92
N ALA A 225 14.78 -11.84 -2.19
CA ALA A 225 14.94 -10.44 -2.60
C ALA A 225 14.66 -9.46 -1.45
N HIS A 226 15.24 -8.27 -1.60
CA HIS A 226 15.02 -7.11 -0.77
C HIS A 226 14.68 -5.91 -1.66
N SER A 227 13.73 -5.07 -1.24
CA SER A 227 13.32 -3.86 -1.95
C SER A 227 13.09 -2.73 -0.97
N GLU A 228 13.43 -1.50 -1.34
CA GLU A 228 13.12 -0.30 -0.56
C GLU A 228 11.66 0.10 -0.74
N LEU A 229 11.08 0.67 0.32
CA LEU A 229 9.79 1.35 0.28
C LEU A 229 9.97 2.82 0.65
N ARG A 230 9.12 3.65 0.06
CA ARG A 230 9.04 5.08 0.39
C ARG A 230 7.65 5.62 0.11
N PHE A 231 7.30 6.70 0.80
CA PHE A 231 6.19 7.52 0.37
C PHE A 231 6.55 8.22 -0.95
N GLY A 232 5.64 8.19 -1.92
CA GLY A 232 5.86 8.84 -3.20
C GLY A 232 4.57 9.07 -3.97
N CYS A 233 4.48 10.21 -4.64
CA CYS A 233 3.36 10.54 -5.49
C CYS A 233 3.83 10.80 -6.92
N THR A 234 3.08 10.30 -7.88
CA THR A 234 3.33 10.49 -9.31
C THR A 234 2.53 11.65 -9.89
N CYS A 235 1.96 12.54 -9.05
CA CYS A 235 1.25 13.72 -9.53
C CYS A 235 2.20 14.69 -10.25
N SER A 236 1.65 15.43 -11.18
CA SER A 236 2.33 16.50 -11.91
C SER A 236 1.28 17.44 -12.47
N GLU A 237 1.67 18.67 -12.81
CA GLU A 237 0.80 19.64 -13.46
C GLU A 237 0.12 19.07 -14.72
N SER A 238 0.87 18.38 -15.57
CA SER A 238 0.31 17.74 -16.77
C SER A 238 -0.74 16.68 -16.46
N ARG A 239 -0.56 15.90 -15.38
CA ARG A 239 -1.58 14.93 -14.94
C ARG A 239 -2.83 15.59 -14.38
N VAL A 240 -2.67 16.72 -13.68
CA VAL A 240 -3.81 17.51 -13.21
C VAL A 240 -4.59 18.04 -14.40
N ILE A 241 -3.90 18.63 -15.39
CA ILE A 241 -4.54 19.13 -16.62
C ILE A 241 -5.25 17.99 -17.36
N MET A 242 -4.63 16.82 -17.48
CA MET A 242 -5.26 15.66 -18.12
C MET A 242 -6.54 15.23 -17.37
N GLY A 243 -6.56 15.33 -16.02
CA GLY A 243 -7.76 15.12 -15.21
C GLY A 243 -8.84 16.17 -15.51
N ILE A 244 -8.49 17.45 -15.58
CA ILE A 244 -9.40 18.53 -15.93
C ILE A 244 -10.03 18.31 -17.32
N LEU A 245 -9.26 17.79 -18.29
CA LEU A 245 -9.77 17.47 -19.64
C LEU A 245 -10.76 16.31 -19.68
N THR A 246 -11.04 15.63 -18.56
CA THR A 246 -12.10 14.60 -18.46
C THR A 246 -13.44 15.15 -17.93
N LEU A 247 -13.49 16.42 -17.54
CA LEU A 247 -14.72 17.13 -17.20
C LEU A 247 -15.66 17.21 -18.40
N ASP A 248 -16.93 17.41 -18.15
CA ASP A 248 -17.88 17.68 -19.25
C ASP A 248 -17.57 19.02 -19.93
N ASP A 249 -18.17 19.24 -21.12
CA ASP A 249 -17.84 20.39 -21.96
C ASP A 249 -18.18 21.73 -21.28
N ASP A 250 -19.24 21.82 -20.50
CA ASP A 250 -19.68 23.05 -19.82
C ASP A 250 -18.74 23.38 -18.65
N GLU A 251 -18.38 22.37 -17.84
CA GLU A 251 -17.40 22.49 -16.76
C GLU A 251 -16.02 22.87 -17.31
N LEU A 252 -15.59 22.19 -18.37
CA LEU A 252 -14.31 22.49 -19.02
C LEU A 252 -14.26 23.91 -19.59
N GLN A 253 -15.35 24.39 -20.22
CA GLN A 253 -15.44 25.78 -20.69
C GLN A 253 -15.37 26.78 -19.55
N THR A 254 -15.98 26.46 -18.41
CA THR A 254 -15.92 27.31 -17.21
C THR A 254 -14.47 27.46 -16.71
N VAL A 255 -13.72 26.34 -16.65
CA VAL A 255 -12.28 26.35 -16.29
C VAL A 255 -11.45 27.15 -17.32
N ILE A 256 -11.70 26.96 -18.61
CA ILE A 256 -10.94 27.63 -19.69
C ILE A 256 -11.19 29.15 -19.73
N GLN A 257 -12.37 29.61 -19.33
CA GLN A 257 -12.76 31.04 -19.34
C GLN A 257 -12.54 31.70 -17.99
N GLY A 258 -12.28 30.95 -16.93
CA GLY A 258 -12.08 31.43 -15.58
C GLY A 258 -10.67 31.94 -15.31
N ASP A 259 -10.40 32.14 -14.01
CA ASP A 259 -9.10 32.49 -13.47
C ASP A 259 -8.24 31.25 -13.25
N MET A 260 -6.98 31.46 -12.81
CA MET A 260 -6.07 30.37 -12.41
C MET A 260 -6.74 29.45 -11.36
N LEU A 261 -6.75 28.14 -11.63
CA LEU A 261 -7.35 27.16 -10.75
C LEU A 261 -6.28 26.59 -9.80
N ASP A 262 -6.49 26.72 -8.50
CA ASP A 262 -5.65 26.02 -7.50
C ASP A 262 -6.20 24.60 -7.25
N VAL A 263 -5.41 23.59 -7.63
CA VAL A 263 -5.75 22.18 -7.47
C VAL A 263 -4.79 21.53 -6.50
N ARG A 264 -5.33 20.99 -5.41
CA ARG A 264 -4.57 20.20 -4.44
C ARG A 264 -4.60 18.72 -4.80
N CYS A 265 -3.44 18.07 -4.85
CA CYS A 265 -3.37 16.62 -5.03
C CYS A 265 -3.91 15.88 -3.81
N ASP A 266 -4.92 15.01 -3.98
CA ASP A 266 -5.54 14.26 -2.88
C ASP A 266 -4.56 13.30 -2.18
N ALA A 267 -3.54 12.78 -2.88
CA ALA A 267 -2.63 11.80 -2.31
C ALA A 267 -1.47 12.41 -1.53
N CYS A 268 -0.91 13.55 -1.96
CA CYS A 268 0.30 14.12 -1.35
C CYS A 268 0.14 15.56 -0.87
N GLY A 269 -1.01 16.18 -1.11
CA GLY A 269 -1.27 17.57 -0.70
C GLY A 269 -0.57 18.64 -1.51
N THR A 270 0.23 18.29 -2.54
CA THR A 270 0.89 19.28 -3.41
C THR A 270 -0.14 20.14 -4.14
N HIS A 271 0.06 21.45 -4.12
CA HIS A 271 -0.76 22.42 -4.82
C HIS A 271 -0.23 22.72 -6.22
N TYR A 272 -1.13 22.84 -7.17
CA TYR A 272 -0.85 23.17 -8.57
C TYR A 272 -1.71 24.37 -8.97
N GLY A 273 -1.07 25.49 -9.31
CA GLY A 273 -1.74 26.63 -9.94
C GLY A 273 -1.86 26.35 -11.45
N ILE A 274 -3.07 26.03 -11.91
CA ILE A 274 -3.33 25.67 -13.31
C ILE A 274 -3.85 26.88 -14.07
N GLU A 275 -3.05 27.37 -15.01
CA GLU A 275 -3.46 28.46 -15.89
C GLU A 275 -4.47 27.97 -16.95
N PRO A 276 -5.57 28.69 -17.20
CA PRO A 276 -6.52 28.35 -18.26
C PRO A 276 -5.88 28.20 -19.65
N SER A 277 -4.82 28.93 -19.90
CA SER A 277 -4.03 28.85 -21.13
C SER A 277 -3.35 27.49 -21.31
N ALA A 278 -2.86 26.87 -20.22
CA ALA A 278 -2.25 25.54 -20.23
C ALA A 278 -3.30 24.45 -20.53
N VAL A 279 -4.51 24.57 -19.96
CA VAL A 279 -5.64 23.66 -20.24
C VAL A 279 -6.04 23.74 -21.72
N ARG A 280 -6.17 24.96 -22.26
CA ARG A 280 -6.46 25.16 -23.72
C ARG A 280 -5.40 24.52 -24.60
N ALA A 281 -4.12 24.79 -24.34
CA ALA A 281 -3.03 24.24 -25.12
C ALA A 281 -3.01 22.71 -25.13
N MET A 282 -3.25 22.08 -23.98
CA MET A 282 -3.30 20.63 -23.84
C MET A 282 -4.52 20.03 -24.55
N ARG A 283 -5.69 20.68 -24.48
CA ARG A 283 -6.90 20.29 -25.23
C ARG A 283 -6.63 20.31 -26.74
N ASP A 284 -6.05 21.40 -27.24
CA ASP A 284 -5.77 21.55 -28.66
C ASP A 284 -4.74 20.54 -29.18
N LEU A 285 -3.81 20.10 -28.33
CA LEU A 285 -2.87 19.01 -28.65
C LEU A 285 -3.60 17.67 -28.72
N ARG A 286 -4.47 17.37 -27.74
CA ARG A 286 -5.29 16.15 -27.72
C ARG A 286 -6.14 16.06 -28.97
N ASP A 287 -6.85 17.12 -29.33
CA ASP A 287 -7.80 17.16 -30.45
C ASP A 287 -7.09 17.04 -31.78
N ARG A 288 -5.88 17.59 -31.94
CA ARG A 288 -5.02 17.38 -33.12
C ARG A 288 -4.47 15.96 -33.23
N GLY A 289 -4.13 15.32 -32.10
CA GLY A 289 -3.65 13.93 -32.06
C GLY A 289 -4.76 12.90 -32.31
N ALA A 290 -6.03 13.28 -32.16
CA ALA A 290 -7.19 12.44 -32.40
C ALA A 290 -7.71 12.49 -33.85
N GLN A 291 -7.17 13.36 -34.71
CA GLN A 291 -7.54 13.40 -36.14
C GLN A 291 -6.84 12.25 -36.87
N PRO A 292 -7.60 11.28 -37.45
CA PRO A 292 -7.00 10.23 -38.29
C PRO A 292 -6.36 10.85 -39.53
N SER A 293 -5.11 10.49 -39.81
CA SER A 293 -4.40 10.78 -41.07
C SER A 293 -5.00 10.02 -42.23
#